data_d1f03684f5e1cb441cb9dcc28032fa39
#
_entry.id   d1f03684f5e1cb441cb9dcc28032fa39
#
_cell.length_a   1.000
_cell.length_b   1.000
_cell.length_c   1.000
_cell.angle_alpha   90.00
_cell.angle_beta   90.00
_cell.angle_gamma   90.00
#
_symmetry.space_group_name_H-M   'P 1'
#
loop_
_entity.id
_entity.type
_entity.pdbx_description
1 polymer ?
#
loop_
_entity_poly.entity_id
_entity_poly.type
_entity_poly.pdbx_seq_one_letter_code
_entity_poly.pdbx_strand_id
1 'polypeptide(L)'
;MSKLGVYLCGDGHPTFAALRLKRDDPEFQDMKVHPLNGGFHTMLELHKLRGKMFGPTHLREIWHRWRPTDAQKNWVMTPGDPNQVEDELVMYYIGAVASAVMGLIEKREEDENANDVGVSAIDVHDYMKRAAQSCPIVQNIYNELRFVEVIFMLQQAEEEGNAKKFVTAMKFAACLFAASHATKYCNIAAEFLIWWHCASEAEKAIFEKYIMVRKTKEGKTIYTDGQVCRVVGSRHERGGWETFSKGH
;
A
#
# COMPACT_ATOMS: atom_id res chain seq x y z
N MET A 1 19.97 -27.08 -16.81
CA MET A 1 19.77 -26.40 -15.51
C MET A 1 19.27 -25.00 -15.80
N SER A 2 18.03 -24.67 -15.48
CA SER A 2 17.52 -23.30 -15.59
C SER A 2 18.24 -22.44 -14.56
N LYS A 3 19.01 -21.45 -15.02
CA LYS A 3 19.63 -20.49 -14.11
C LYS A 3 18.49 -19.73 -13.39
N LEU A 4 18.42 -19.87 -12.08
CA LEU A 4 17.51 -19.11 -11.25
C LEU A 4 17.77 -17.62 -11.42
N GLY A 5 16.73 -16.82 -11.53
CA GLY A 5 16.85 -15.39 -11.63
C GLY A 5 17.31 -14.74 -10.31
N VAL A 6 17.93 -13.59 -10.39
CA VAL A 6 18.30 -12.76 -9.25
C VAL A 6 17.24 -11.70 -9.05
N TYR A 7 16.72 -11.60 -7.83
CA TYR A 7 15.75 -10.58 -7.46
C TYR A 7 16.47 -9.43 -6.77
N LEU A 8 16.31 -8.23 -7.31
CA LEU A 8 16.82 -7.00 -6.71
C LEU A 8 15.66 -6.23 -6.10
N CYS A 9 15.48 -6.35 -4.78
CA CYS A 9 14.54 -5.54 -4.03
C CYS A 9 15.22 -4.25 -3.58
N GLY A 10 14.60 -3.11 -3.84
CA GLY A 10 15.16 -1.82 -3.45
C GLY A 10 14.15 -0.69 -3.48
N ASP A 11 14.64 0.50 -3.16
CA ASP A 11 13.92 1.75 -3.34
C ASP A 11 13.59 1.98 -4.83
N GLY A 12 12.60 2.80 -5.09
CA GLY A 12 12.12 3.13 -6.43
C GLY A 12 13.19 3.66 -7.38
N HIS A 13 14.23 4.36 -6.90
CA HIS A 13 15.31 4.87 -7.77
C HIS A 13 16.25 3.76 -8.27
N PRO A 14 16.87 2.93 -7.41
CA PRO A 14 17.70 1.80 -7.86
C PRO A 14 16.89 0.79 -8.70
N THR A 15 15.66 0.49 -8.29
CA THR A 15 14.78 -0.42 -9.03
C THR A 15 14.50 0.10 -10.44
N PHE A 16 14.17 1.38 -10.57
CA PHE A 16 13.90 2.00 -11.87
C PHE A 16 15.16 2.09 -12.76
N ALA A 17 16.32 2.39 -12.17
CA ALA A 17 17.59 2.36 -12.88
C ALA A 17 17.93 0.95 -13.41
N ALA A 18 17.71 -0.08 -12.60
CA ALA A 18 17.91 -1.47 -13.00
C ALA A 18 16.91 -1.90 -14.12
N LEU A 19 15.65 -1.43 -14.08
CA LEU A 19 14.70 -1.65 -15.17
C LEU A 19 15.12 -0.95 -16.47
N ARG A 20 15.68 0.26 -16.39
CA ARG A 20 16.21 0.95 -17.56
C ARG A 20 17.40 0.21 -18.16
N LEU A 21 18.37 -0.22 -17.33
CA LEU A 21 19.49 -1.04 -17.78
C LEU A 21 19.01 -2.33 -18.46
N LYS A 22 18.05 -3.03 -17.85
CA LYS A 22 17.46 -4.24 -18.43
C LYS A 22 16.80 -4.00 -19.80
N ARG A 23 16.24 -2.82 -20.03
CA ARG A 23 15.63 -2.45 -21.30
C ARG A 23 16.66 -1.99 -22.34
N ASP A 24 17.65 -1.22 -21.91
CA ASP A 24 18.52 -0.46 -22.81
C ASP A 24 19.88 -1.15 -23.05
N ASP A 25 20.27 -2.14 -22.22
CA ASP A 25 21.54 -2.86 -22.29
C ASP A 25 21.32 -4.33 -22.69
N PRO A 26 21.80 -4.77 -23.88
CA PRO A 26 21.63 -6.14 -24.33
C PRO A 26 22.28 -7.19 -23.41
N GLU A 27 23.42 -6.88 -22.79
CA GLU A 27 24.06 -7.81 -21.83
C GLU A 27 23.21 -7.97 -20.57
N PHE A 28 22.56 -6.90 -20.12
CA PHE A 28 21.68 -6.93 -18.97
C PHE A 28 20.33 -7.60 -19.27
N GLN A 29 19.86 -7.56 -20.52
CA GLN A 29 18.64 -8.26 -20.95
C GLN A 29 18.77 -9.77 -20.80
N ASP A 30 19.95 -10.32 -21.11
CA ASP A 30 20.23 -11.77 -20.99
C ASP A 30 20.39 -12.21 -19.54
N MET A 31 20.60 -11.28 -18.62
CA MET A 31 20.64 -11.59 -17.19
C MET A 31 19.22 -11.79 -16.67
N LYS A 32 18.99 -12.91 -15.97
CA LYS A 32 17.74 -13.16 -15.26
C LYS A 32 17.67 -12.31 -13.98
N VAL A 33 17.70 -11.00 -14.14
CA VAL A 33 17.58 -10.04 -13.04
C VAL A 33 16.15 -9.48 -13.03
N HIS A 34 15.51 -9.56 -11.88
CA HIS A 34 14.13 -9.08 -11.66
C HIS A 34 14.15 -7.95 -10.62
N PRO A 35 14.22 -6.68 -11.07
CA PRO A 35 14.13 -5.54 -10.17
C PRO A 35 12.71 -5.44 -9.60
N LEU A 36 12.59 -5.42 -8.28
CA LEU A 36 11.32 -5.34 -7.58
C LEU A 36 11.32 -4.14 -6.63
N ASN A 37 10.23 -3.41 -6.61
CA ASN A 37 10.03 -2.41 -5.58
C ASN A 37 9.49 -3.10 -4.32
N GLY A 38 10.08 -2.80 -3.16
CA GLY A 38 9.58 -3.31 -1.89
C GLY A 38 8.18 -2.76 -1.58
N GLY A 39 7.37 -3.53 -0.85
CA GLY A 39 6.03 -3.12 -0.47
C GLY A 39 6.03 -1.86 0.37
N PHE A 40 7.01 -1.70 1.27
CA PHE A 40 7.21 -0.49 2.06
C PHE A 40 7.31 0.78 1.20
N HIS A 41 8.16 0.77 0.18
CA HIS A 41 8.33 1.91 -0.73
C HIS A 41 7.10 2.13 -1.62
N THR A 42 6.41 1.07 -1.98
CA THR A 42 5.14 1.16 -2.70
C THR A 42 4.07 1.84 -1.85
N MET A 43 3.93 1.43 -0.58
CA MET A 43 3.01 2.05 0.38
C MET A 43 3.36 3.52 0.62
N LEU A 44 4.64 3.84 0.83
CA LEU A 44 5.09 5.22 1.02
C LEU A 44 4.69 6.13 -0.15
N GLU A 45 4.86 5.67 -1.38
CA GLU A 45 4.43 6.44 -2.55
C GLU A 45 2.91 6.55 -2.67
N LEU A 46 2.17 5.51 -2.33
CA LEU A 46 0.72 5.60 -2.28
C LEU A 46 0.25 6.63 -1.24
N HIS A 47 0.86 6.70 -0.06
CA HIS A 47 0.55 7.74 0.93
C HIS A 47 0.81 9.15 0.39
N LYS A 48 1.95 9.37 -0.26
CA LYS A 48 2.27 10.68 -0.88
C LYS A 48 1.27 11.05 -1.97
N LEU A 49 0.88 10.09 -2.80
CA LEU A 49 -0.12 10.30 -3.84
C LEU A 49 -1.49 10.60 -3.24
N ARG A 50 -1.90 9.88 -2.20
CA ARG A 50 -3.12 10.16 -1.46
C ARG A 50 -3.15 11.61 -0.97
N GLY A 51 -2.08 12.05 -0.29
CA GLY A 51 -1.95 13.42 0.16
C GLY A 51 -2.04 14.44 -0.97
N LYS A 52 -1.38 14.17 -2.10
CA LYS A 52 -1.41 15.03 -3.28
C LYS A 52 -2.80 15.11 -3.93
N MET A 53 -3.50 13.98 -4.04
CA MET A 53 -4.79 13.90 -4.74
C MET A 53 -5.94 14.43 -3.88
N PHE A 54 -6.01 14.04 -2.61
CA PHE A 54 -7.15 14.34 -1.75
C PHE A 54 -6.89 15.48 -0.76
N GLY A 55 -5.63 15.88 -0.58
CA GLY A 55 -5.27 17.01 0.25
C GLY A 55 -5.96 18.32 -0.12
N PRO A 56 -5.98 18.71 -1.39
CA PRO A 56 -6.65 19.95 -1.81
C PRO A 56 -8.17 19.92 -1.69
N THR A 57 -8.77 18.73 -1.56
CA THR A 57 -10.23 18.56 -1.51
C THR A 57 -10.76 18.59 -0.07
N HIS A 58 -10.82 17.45 0.60
CA HIS A 58 -11.42 17.31 1.93
C HIS A 58 -10.40 16.90 3.02
N LEU A 59 -9.32 16.23 2.62
CA LEU A 59 -8.42 15.60 3.57
C LEU A 59 -7.69 16.61 4.46
N ARG A 60 -7.25 17.74 3.88
CA ARG A 60 -6.61 18.82 4.63
C ARG A 60 -7.54 19.41 5.69
N GLU A 61 -8.83 19.56 5.37
CA GLU A 61 -9.83 20.10 6.29
C GLU A 61 -10.08 19.15 7.45
N ILE A 62 -10.20 17.85 7.17
CA ILE A 62 -10.35 16.82 8.20
C ILE A 62 -9.15 16.83 9.14
N TRP A 63 -7.94 16.79 8.60
CA TRP A 63 -6.72 16.79 9.41
C TRP A 63 -6.48 18.11 10.13
N HIS A 64 -6.97 19.25 9.60
CA HIS A 64 -6.93 20.51 10.30
C HIS A 64 -7.69 20.47 11.64
N ARG A 65 -8.80 19.77 11.69
CA ARG A 65 -9.58 19.61 12.91
C ARG A 65 -8.94 18.67 13.92
N TRP A 66 -8.26 17.64 13.44
CA TRP A 66 -7.63 16.62 14.29
C TRP A 66 -6.18 16.94 14.65
N ARG A 67 -5.49 17.65 13.79
CA ARG A 67 -4.07 18.01 13.91
C ARG A 67 -3.89 19.52 13.69
N PRO A 68 -3.90 20.32 14.78
CA PRO A 68 -4.00 21.78 14.66
C PRO A 68 -2.76 22.45 14.07
N THR A 69 -1.58 21.83 14.16
CA THR A 69 -0.34 22.42 13.63
C THR A 69 -0.09 22.03 12.17
N ASP A 70 0.53 22.94 11.39
CA ASP A 70 0.87 22.67 10.00
C ASP A 70 1.89 21.55 9.84
N ALA A 71 2.80 21.41 10.78
CA ALA A 71 3.78 20.32 10.82
C ALA A 71 3.07 18.95 10.92
N GLN A 72 2.08 18.82 11.81
CA GLN A 72 1.31 17.59 11.98
C GLN A 72 0.44 17.28 10.75
N LYS A 73 -0.18 18.30 10.14
CA LYS A 73 -0.93 18.13 8.88
C LYS A 73 -0.04 17.65 7.74
N ASN A 74 1.12 18.30 7.58
CA ASN A 74 2.07 17.91 6.53
C ASN A 74 2.60 16.49 6.74
N TRP A 75 2.82 16.09 7.97
CA TRP A 75 3.28 14.75 8.32
C TRP A 75 2.26 13.66 7.90
N VAL A 76 0.96 13.86 8.15
CA VAL A 76 -0.08 12.93 7.70
C VAL A 76 -0.28 12.93 6.19
N MET A 77 -0.11 14.09 5.56
CA MET A 77 -0.30 14.25 4.11
C MET A 77 0.87 13.70 3.29
N THR A 78 2.08 13.81 3.79
CA THR A 78 3.31 13.38 3.12
C THR A 78 4.26 12.71 4.10
N PRO A 79 3.90 11.53 4.62
CA PRO A 79 4.70 10.87 5.64
C PRO A 79 6.07 10.48 5.09
N GLY A 80 7.08 10.60 5.92
CA GLY A 80 8.42 10.05 5.66
C GLY A 80 8.48 8.54 5.90
N ASP A 81 7.61 8.05 6.78
CA ASP A 81 7.44 6.64 7.13
C ASP A 81 5.95 6.30 7.12
N PRO A 82 5.47 5.33 6.31
CA PRO A 82 4.07 4.94 6.26
C PRO A 82 3.54 4.39 7.59
N ASN A 83 4.40 3.78 8.41
CA ASN A 83 3.96 3.22 9.70
C ASN A 83 3.54 4.30 10.70
N GLN A 84 4.09 5.51 10.57
CA GLN A 84 3.76 6.62 11.47
C GLN A 84 2.33 7.16 11.28
N VAL A 85 1.72 6.92 10.13
CA VAL A 85 0.34 7.38 9.84
C VAL A 85 -0.67 6.25 9.80
N GLU A 86 -0.23 5.04 10.14
CA GLU A 86 -1.08 3.85 10.08
C GLU A 86 -2.29 3.99 11.02
N ASP A 87 -2.07 4.34 12.27
CA ASP A 87 -3.14 4.50 13.25
C ASP A 87 -4.14 5.58 12.83
N GLU A 88 -3.65 6.72 12.34
CA GLU A 88 -4.51 7.78 11.82
C GLU A 88 -5.34 7.31 10.62
N LEU A 89 -4.72 6.53 9.73
CA LEU A 89 -5.39 6.03 8.55
C LEU A 89 -6.49 5.02 8.91
N VAL A 90 -6.20 4.14 9.86
CA VAL A 90 -7.18 3.18 10.41
C VAL A 90 -8.33 3.92 11.07
N MET A 91 -8.05 4.90 11.92
CA MET A 91 -9.09 5.69 12.59
C MET A 91 -9.95 6.47 11.60
N TYR A 92 -9.34 7.06 10.58
CA TYR A 92 -10.06 7.74 9.50
C TYR A 92 -10.98 6.78 8.75
N TYR A 93 -10.45 5.61 8.34
CA TYR A 93 -11.21 4.60 7.61
C TYR A 93 -12.39 4.08 8.43
N ILE A 94 -12.16 3.72 9.69
CA ILE A 94 -13.22 3.26 10.61
C ILE A 94 -14.30 4.35 10.77
N GLY A 95 -13.90 5.60 11.00
CA GLY A 95 -14.84 6.71 11.16
C GLY A 95 -15.70 6.94 9.92
N ALA A 96 -15.13 6.87 8.72
CA ALA A 96 -15.86 7.02 7.48
C ALA A 96 -16.84 5.85 7.24
N VAL A 97 -16.40 4.62 7.48
CA VAL A 97 -17.26 3.42 7.35
C VAL A 97 -18.37 3.43 8.40
N ALA A 98 -18.07 3.77 9.66
CA ALA A 98 -19.07 3.87 10.72
C ALA A 98 -20.14 4.91 10.38
N SER A 99 -19.74 6.08 9.86
CA SER A 99 -20.69 7.11 9.40
C SER A 99 -21.58 6.61 8.27
N ALA A 100 -21.03 5.82 7.34
CA ALA A 100 -21.83 5.22 6.26
C ALA A 100 -22.80 4.15 6.78
N VAL A 101 -22.39 3.35 7.76
CA VAL A 101 -23.28 2.36 8.42
C VAL A 101 -24.45 3.06 9.11
N MET A 102 -24.16 4.12 9.88
CA MET A 102 -25.20 4.89 10.57
C MET A 102 -26.19 5.50 9.57
N GLY A 103 -25.70 6.16 8.51
CA GLY A 103 -26.59 6.73 7.49
C GLY A 103 -27.39 5.68 6.72
N LEU A 104 -26.87 4.45 6.57
CA LEU A 104 -27.63 3.36 5.98
C LEU A 104 -28.74 2.84 6.91
N ILE A 105 -28.44 2.75 8.22
CA ILE A 105 -29.43 2.36 9.24
C ILE A 105 -30.55 3.39 9.30
N GLU A 106 -30.23 4.68 9.44
CA GLU A 106 -31.22 5.77 9.44
C GLU A 106 -32.13 5.72 8.21
N LYS A 107 -31.55 5.51 7.03
CA LYS A 107 -32.33 5.39 5.79
C LYS A 107 -33.24 4.16 5.77
N ARG A 108 -32.84 3.04 6.41
CA ARG A 108 -33.67 1.84 6.50
C ARG A 108 -34.79 2.03 7.50
N GLU A 109 -34.56 2.75 8.60
CA GLU A 109 -35.62 3.07 9.60
C GLU A 109 -36.68 4.00 8.99
N GLU A 110 -36.35 4.85 8.02
CA GLU A 110 -37.30 5.67 7.28
C GLU A 110 -38.15 4.85 6.27
N ASP A 111 -37.68 3.65 5.87
CA ASP A 111 -38.41 2.77 4.96
C ASP A 111 -39.28 1.77 5.74
N GLU A 112 -40.56 2.07 5.89
CA GLU A 112 -41.55 1.22 6.61
C GLU A 112 -41.61 -0.23 6.10
N ASN A 113 -41.07 -0.51 4.91
CA ASN A 113 -41.03 -1.84 4.31
C ASN A 113 -39.67 -2.53 4.47
N ALA A 114 -38.69 -1.88 5.11
CA ALA A 114 -37.37 -2.49 5.32
C ALA A 114 -37.51 -3.67 6.31
N ASN A 115 -37.21 -4.87 5.85
CA ASN A 115 -37.08 -6.02 6.74
C ASN A 115 -35.88 -5.78 7.68
N ASP A 116 -36.00 -6.21 8.92
CA ASP A 116 -34.95 -6.16 9.94
C ASP A 116 -33.80 -7.15 9.60
N VAL A 117 -33.15 -6.89 8.49
CA VAL A 117 -31.98 -7.65 8.01
C VAL A 117 -30.73 -6.88 8.40
N GLY A 118 -29.80 -7.56 9.04
CA GLY A 118 -28.51 -6.98 9.43
C GLY A 118 -27.78 -6.30 8.26
N VAL A 119 -26.97 -5.29 8.55
CA VAL A 119 -26.20 -4.54 7.54
C VAL A 119 -24.94 -5.32 7.15
N SER A 120 -24.83 -5.68 5.90
CA SER A 120 -23.62 -6.34 5.34
C SER A 120 -22.60 -5.31 4.82
N ALA A 121 -21.34 -5.75 4.66
CA ALA A 121 -20.30 -4.91 4.05
C ALA A 121 -20.65 -4.49 2.61
N ILE A 122 -21.37 -5.35 1.87
CA ILE A 122 -21.82 -5.05 0.50
C ILE A 122 -22.86 -3.92 0.54
N ASP A 123 -23.80 -3.96 1.48
CA ASP A 123 -24.82 -2.90 1.63
C ASP A 123 -24.17 -1.53 1.91
N VAL A 124 -23.17 -1.50 2.80
CA VAL A 124 -22.42 -0.28 3.12
C VAL A 124 -21.68 0.25 1.89
N HIS A 125 -20.99 -0.62 1.17
CA HIS A 125 -20.30 -0.27 -0.06
C HIS A 125 -21.26 0.32 -1.10
N ASP A 126 -22.38 -0.33 -1.35
CA ASP A 126 -23.38 0.12 -2.33
C ASP A 126 -24.08 1.42 -1.89
N TYR A 127 -24.30 1.59 -0.58
CA TYR A 127 -24.79 2.86 -0.04
C TYR A 127 -23.80 4.00 -0.31
N MET A 128 -22.54 3.81 0.06
CA MET A 128 -21.48 4.81 -0.18
C MET A 128 -21.34 5.14 -1.67
N LYS A 129 -21.36 4.13 -2.54
CA LYS A 129 -21.26 4.30 -3.99
C LYS A 129 -22.44 5.12 -4.54
N ARG A 130 -23.67 4.90 -4.07
CA ARG A 130 -24.83 5.69 -4.46
C ARG A 130 -24.75 7.12 -3.94
N ALA A 131 -24.38 7.30 -2.66
CA ALA A 131 -24.20 8.62 -2.07
C ALA A 131 -23.09 9.43 -2.79
N ALA A 132 -22.03 8.78 -3.23
CA ALA A 132 -20.96 9.37 -4.01
C ALA A 132 -21.43 9.91 -5.38
N GLN A 133 -22.45 9.33 -5.99
CA GLN A 133 -23.00 9.81 -7.26
C GLN A 133 -23.75 11.14 -7.15
N SER A 134 -24.25 11.45 -5.95
CA SER A 134 -25.07 12.65 -5.70
C SER A 134 -24.33 13.79 -5.03
N CYS A 135 -23.14 13.53 -4.44
CA CYS A 135 -22.39 14.53 -3.69
C CYS A 135 -20.89 14.47 -3.99
N PRO A 136 -20.28 15.52 -4.57
CA PRO A 136 -18.86 15.55 -4.90
C PRO A 136 -17.93 15.35 -3.71
N ILE A 137 -18.31 15.80 -2.51
CA ILE A 137 -17.50 15.59 -1.30
C ILE A 137 -17.50 14.10 -0.92
N VAL A 138 -18.68 13.46 -0.93
CA VAL A 138 -18.80 12.02 -0.67
C VAL A 138 -18.08 11.21 -1.74
N GLN A 139 -18.11 11.65 -2.99
CA GLN A 139 -17.33 11.05 -4.08
C GLN A 139 -15.83 11.06 -3.79
N ASN A 140 -15.31 12.18 -3.32
CA ASN A 140 -13.89 12.29 -2.97
C ASN A 140 -13.52 11.40 -1.78
N ILE A 141 -14.35 11.36 -0.75
CA ILE A 141 -14.15 10.46 0.42
C ILE A 141 -14.19 8.99 -0.04
N TYR A 142 -15.19 8.62 -0.83
CA TYR A 142 -15.30 7.26 -1.36
C TYR A 142 -14.08 6.84 -2.18
N ASN A 143 -13.62 7.71 -3.08
CA ASN A 143 -12.42 7.46 -3.88
C ASN A 143 -11.17 7.33 -3.00
N GLU A 144 -11.04 8.16 -1.97
CA GLU A 144 -9.93 8.06 -1.01
C GLU A 144 -9.97 6.75 -0.22
N LEU A 145 -11.13 6.33 0.26
CA LEU A 145 -11.25 5.04 0.96
C LEU A 145 -10.82 3.87 0.07
N ARG A 146 -11.18 3.88 -1.21
CA ARG A 146 -10.68 2.89 -2.18
C ARG A 146 -9.16 2.93 -2.33
N PHE A 147 -8.57 4.10 -2.22
CA PHE A 147 -7.11 4.25 -2.23
C PHE A 147 -6.47 3.67 -0.96
N VAL A 148 -7.06 3.96 0.20
CA VAL A 148 -6.63 3.45 1.50
C VAL A 148 -6.72 1.92 1.57
N GLU A 149 -7.77 1.32 1.01
CA GLU A 149 -7.92 -0.13 0.94
C GLU A 149 -6.73 -0.81 0.23
N VAL A 150 -6.19 -0.19 -0.83
CA VAL A 150 -5.01 -0.73 -1.52
C VAL A 150 -3.77 -0.71 -0.61
N ILE A 151 -3.61 0.33 0.19
CA ILE A 151 -2.52 0.41 1.19
C ILE A 151 -2.67 -0.71 2.22
N PHE A 152 -3.86 -0.89 2.79
CA PHE A 152 -4.13 -1.97 3.74
C PHE A 152 -3.93 -3.36 3.13
N MET A 153 -4.33 -3.56 1.86
CA MET A 153 -4.10 -4.83 1.17
C MET A 153 -2.61 -5.14 1.01
N LEU A 154 -1.77 -4.15 0.69
CA LEU A 154 -0.31 -4.32 0.59
C LEU A 154 0.27 -4.66 1.96
N GLN A 155 -0.11 -3.90 2.99
CA GLN A 155 0.34 -4.12 4.35
C GLN A 155 -0.03 -5.52 4.85
N GLN A 156 -1.28 -5.91 4.69
CA GLN A 156 -1.75 -7.23 5.11
C GLN A 156 -1.08 -8.36 4.33
N ALA A 157 -0.83 -8.15 3.02
CA ALA A 157 -0.10 -9.12 2.21
C ALA A 157 1.33 -9.34 2.71
N GLU A 158 1.98 -8.25 3.15
CA GLU A 158 3.31 -8.33 3.76
C GLU A 158 3.30 -9.02 5.12
N GLU A 159 2.35 -8.68 5.98
CA GLU A 159 2.21 -9.30 7.30
C GLU A 159 1.93 -10.79 7.25
N GLU A 160 1.11 -11.21 6.29
CA GLU A 160 0.77 -12.61 6.07
C GLU A 160 1.84 -13.37 5.26
N GLY A 161 2.80 -12.68 4.63
CA GLY A 161 3.71 -13.28 3.66
C GLY A 161 2.98 -13.84 2.43
N ASN A 162 1.85 -13.23 2.05
CA ASN A 162 0.93 -13.75 1.04
C ASN A 162 1.19 -13.12 -0.33
N ALA A 163 1.98 -13.80 -1.17
CA ALA A 163 2.34 -13.31 -2.49
C ALA A 163 1.13 -13.09 -3.42
N LYS A 164 0.09 -13.91 -3.35
CA LYS A 164 -1.11 -13.74 -4.19
C LYS A 164 -1.87 -12.48 -3.82
N LYS A 165 -2.01 -12.20 -2.52
CA LYS A 165 -2.61 -10.96 -2.01
C LYS A 165 -1.76 -9.74 -2.42
N PHE A 166 -0.43 -9.84 -2.30
CA PHE A 166 0.50 -8.81 -2.73
C PHE A 166 0.36 -8.47 -4.21
N VAL A 167 0.34 -9.49 -5.08
CA VAL A 167 0.11 -9.31 -6.53
C VAL A 167 -1.24 -8.65 -6.83
N THR A 168 -2.28 -9.03 -6.09
CA THR A 168 -3.61 -8.40 -6.24
C THR A 168 -3.56 -6.92 -5.85
N ALA A 169 -2.95 -6.59 -4.73
CA ALA A 169 -2.76 -5.20 -4.30
C ALA A 169 -1.90 -4.40 -5.30
N MET A 170 -0.84 -5.01 -5.85
CA MET A 170 0.00 -4.38 -6.88
C MET A 170 -0.75 -4.09 -8.19
N LYS A 171 -1.75 -4.90 -8.57
CA LYS A 171 -2.62 -4.58 -9.71
C LYS A 171 -3.40 -3.28 -9.48
N PHE A 172 -3.99 -3.13 -8.31
CA PHE A 172 -4.69 -1.89 -7.95
C PHE A 172 -3.73 -0.71 -7.82
N ALA A 173 -2.58 -0.90 -7.17
CA ALA A 173 -1.55 0.12 -7.05
C ALA A 173 -1.07 0.61 -8.44
N ALA A 174 -0.87 -0.28 -9.40
CA ALA A 174 -0.51 0.09 -10.77
C ALA A 174 -1.55 1.01 -11.42
N CYS A 175 -2.84 0.72 -11.23
CA CYS A 175 -3.93 1.57 -11.72
C CYS A 175 -3.91 2.95 -11.03
N LEU A 176 -3.67 3.00 -9.73
CA LEU A 176 -3.58 4.26 -8.98
C LEU A 176 -2.37 5.10 -9.42
N PHE A 177 -1.21 4.47 -9.63
CA PHE A 177 -0.01 5.13 -10.15
C PHE A 177 -0.23 5.67 -11.56
N ALA A 178 -0.92 4.93 -12.42
CA ALA A 178 -1.27 5.38 -13.76
C ALA A 178 -2.23 6.60 -13.71
N ALA A 179 -3.30 6.51 -12.93
CA ALA A 179 -4.29 7.57 -12.79
C ALA A 179 -3.72 8.87 -12.19
N SER A 180 -2.68 8.75 -11.36
CA SER A 180 -2.01 9.89 -10.71
C SER A 180 -0.76 10.40 -11.45
N HIS A 181 -0.50 9.87 -12.65
CA HIS A 181 0.70 10.18 -13.45
C HIS A 181 2.03 9.90 -12.74
N ALA A 182 2.05 8.95 -11.79
CA ALA A 182 3.27 8.49 -11.12
C ALA A 182 4.03 7.49 -12.00
N THR A 183 4.50 7.94 -13.17
CA THR A 183 5.04 7.12 -14.27
C THR A 183 6.11 6.14 -13.82
N LYS A 184 7.03 6.56 -12.94
CA LYS A 184 8.11 5.70 -12.42
C LYS A 184 7.52 4.47 -11.73
N TYR A 185 6.61 4.65 -10.78
CA TYR A 185 6.02 3.56 -10.00
C TYR A 185 5.01 2.75 -10.81
N CYS A 186 4.32 3.39 -11.76
CA CYS A 186 3.48 2.69 -12.73
C CYS A 186 4.32 1.68 -13.54
N ASN A 187 5.47 2.09 -14.07
CA ASN A 187 6.35 1.22 -14.82
C ASN A 187 6.91 0.07 -13.96
N ILE A 188 7.35 0.36 -12.73
CA ILE A 188 7.85 -0.67 -11.81
C ILE A 188 6.76 -1.70 -11.50
N ALA A 189 5.54 -1.24 -11.21
CA ALA A 189 4.41 -2.13 -10.93
C ALA A 189 4.01 -2.96 -12.17
N ALA A 190 3.99 -2.36 -13.35
CA ALA A 190 3.72 -3.06 -14.60
C ALA A 190 4.75 -4.14 -14.90
N GLU A 191 6.04 -3.85 -14.78
CA GLU A 191 7.13 -4.82 -14.98
C GLU A 191 7.04 -5.98 -13.97
N PHE A 192 6.75 -5.69 -12.71
CA PHE A 192 6.50 -6.72 -11.71
C PHE A 192 5.32 -7.63 -12.10
N LEU A 193 4.21 -7.06 -12.56
CA LEU A 193 3.02 -7.82 -12.94
C LEU A 193 3.26 -8.65 -14.20
N ILE A 194 4.00 -8.12 -15.19
CA ILE A 194 4.41 -8.86 -16.39
C ILE A 194 5.30 -10.04 -15.99
N TRP A 195 6.33 -9.77 -15.17
CA TRP A 195 7.17 -10.84 -14.66
C TRP A 195 6.37 -11.91 -13.95
N TRP A 196 5.48 -11.54 -13.01
CA TRP A 196 4.64 -12.49 -12.28
C TRP A 196 3.77 -13.35 -13.21
N HIS A 197 3.23 -12.75 -14.26
CA HIS A 197 2.40 -13.46 -15.24
C HIS A 197 3.22 -14.48 -16.03
N CYS A 198 4.45 -14.15 -16.40
CA CYS A 198 5.33 -14.97 -17.22
C CYS A 198 6.20 -15.95 -16.40
N ALA A 199 6.34 -15.71 -15.09
CA ALA A 199 7.18 -16.52 -14.22
C ALA A 199 6.66 -17.95 -14.09
N SER A 200 7.60 -18.90 -14.06
CA SER A 200 7.32 -20.29 -13.75
C SER A 200 6.85 -20.47 -12.30
N GLU A 201 6.16 -21.55 -12.00
CA GLU A 201 5.73 -21.86 -10.63
C GLU A 201 6.94 -21.97 -9.65
N ALA A 202 8.09 -22.44 -10.13
CA ALA A 202 9.30 -22.49 -9.34
C ALA A 202 9.82 -21.08 -8.96
N GLU A 203 9.77 -20.12 -9.90
CA GLU A 203 10.16 -18.73 -9.66
C GLU A 203 9.16 -18.03 -8.71
N LYS A 204 7.88 -18.28 -8.87
CA LYS A 204 6.83 -17.79 -7.96
C LYS A 204 7.03 -18.34 -6.53
N ALA A 205 7.33 -19.62 -6.40
CA ALA A 205 7.61 -20.25 -5.12
C ALA A 205 8.88 -19.67 -4.44
N ILE A 206 9.90 -19.30 -5.22
CA ILE A 206 11.09 -18.61 -4.71
C ILE A 206 10.71 -17.20 -4.22
N PHE A 207 9.94 -16.45 -5.00
CA PHE A 207 9.46 -15.14 -4.59
C PHE A 207 8.69 -15.23 -3.28
N GLU A 208 7.72 -16.14 -3.20
CA GLU A 208 6.89 -16.36 -2.02
C GLU A 208 7.74 -16.70 -0.78
N LYS A 209 8.73 -17.58 -0.94
CA LYS A 209 9.55 -18.06 0.16
C LYS A 209 10.63 -17.10 0.63
N TYR A 210 11.25 -16.35 -0.27
CA TYR A 210 12.48 -15.60 0.03
C TYR A 210 12.32 -14.09 -0.11
N ILE A 211 11.35 -13.62 -0.85
CA ILE A 211 11.09 -12.19 -1.03
C ILE A 211 10.01 -11.72 -0.07
N MET A 212 8.93 -12.51 0.04
CA MET A 212 7.84 -12.20 0.99
C MET A 212 8.16 -12.62 2.43
N VAL A 213 9.10 -13.55 2.63
CA VAL A 213 9.45 -14.05 3.96
C VAL A 213 10.96 -14.05 4.13
N ARG A 214 11.48 -13.32 5.13
CA ARG A 214 12.89 -13.34 5.50
C ARG A 214 13.07 -14.07 6.84
N LYS A 215 14.17 -14.81 6.97
CA LYS A 215 14.56 -15.39 8.25
C LYS A 215 15.71 -14.60 8.85
N THR A 216 15.63 -14.26 10.14
CA THR A 216 16.76 -13.72 10.90
C THR A 216 17.81 -14.81 11.14
N LYS A 217 19.01 -14.41 11.61
CA LYS A 217 20.05 -15.36 12.04
C LYS A 217 19.57 -16.28 13.16
N GLU A 218 18.63 -15.82 13.99
CA GLU A 218 18.01 -16.60 15.09
C GLU A 218 16.83 -17.46 14.62
N GLY A 219 16.59 -17.56 13.30
CA GLY A 219 15.52 -18.37 12.73
C GLY A 219 14.11 -17.76 12.85
N LYS A 220 13.98 -16.55 13.39
CA LYS A 220 12.69 -15.84 13.41
C LYS A 220 12.31 -15.42 12.00
N THR A 221 11.07 -15.63 11.63
CA THR A 221 10.51 -15.18 10.36
C THR A 221 10.26 -13.68 10.41
N ILE A 222 10.86 -12.93 9.48
CA ILE A 222 10.55 -11.54 9.22
C ILE A 222 9.92 -11.48 7.85
N TYR A 223 8.72 -10.92 7.76
CA TYR A 223 7.95 -10.81 6.54
C TYR A 223 8.24 -9.48 5.86
N THR A 224 9.07 -9.42 4.85
CA THR A 224 9.34 -8.26 3.98
C THR A 224 10.18 -7.12 4.56
N ASP A 225 10.58 -6.19 3.69
CA ASP A 225 11.30 -4.95 4.04
C ASP A 225 10.45 -4.00 4.88
N GLY A 226 9.12 -3.98 4.68
CA GLY A 226 8.19 -3.18 5.47
C GLY A 226 8.21 -3.54 6.95
N GLN A 227 8.22 -4.83 7.30
CA GLN A 227 8.35 -5.25 8.70
C GLN A 227 9.74 -4.99 9.28
N VAL A 228 10.79 -5.14 8.47
CA VAL A 228 12.14 -4.76 8.91
C VAL A 228 12.20 -3.28 9.24
N CYS A 229 11.63 -2.42 8.39
CA CYS A 229 11.56 -0.99 8.63
C CYS A 229 10.71 -0.65 9.87
N ARG A 230 9.60 -1.34 10.11
CA ARG A 230 8.79 -1.18 11.34
C ARG A 230 9.59 -1.52 12.59
N VAL A 231 10.29 -2.65 12.60
CA VAL A 231 11.12 -3.06 13.74
C VAL A 231 12.26 -2.08 13.98
N VAL A 232 12.89 -1.56 12.93
CA VAL A 232 13.95 -0.57 13.03
C VAL A 232 13.40 0.78 13.46
N GLY A 233 12.28 1.24 12.87
CA GLY A 233 11.61 2.49 13.22
C GLY A 233 11.17 2.52 14.69
N SER A 234 10.54 1.45 15.19
CA SER A 234 10.12 1.35 16.59
C SER A 234 11.30 1.36 17.60
N ARG A 235 12.49 0.95 17.15
CA ARG A 235 13.73 1.04 17.94
C ARG A 235 14.35 2.44 17.91
N HIS A 236 14.14 3.19 16.84
CA HIS A 236 14.64 4.57 16.72
C HIS A 236 13.95 5.49 17.73
N GLU A 237 12.66 5.34 17.94
CA GLU A 237 11.91 6.08 18.97
C GLU A 237 12.38 5.75 20.38
N ARG A 238 13.07 4.60 20.59
CA ARG A 238 13.63 4.16 21.87
C ARG A 238 15.14 4.36 22.00
N GLY A 239 15.79 5.16 21.15
CA GLY A 239 17.22 5.52 21.30
C GLY A 239 18.23 4.44 20.90
N GLY A 240 17.91 3.51 20.02
CA GLY A 240 18.71 2.31 19.78
C GLY A 240 19.42 2.16 18.44
N TRP A 241 20.04 3.20 17.88
CA TRP A 241 20.82 3.08 16.63
C TRP A 241 22.26 2.57 16.78
N GLU A 242 22.78 2.49 18.01
CA GLU A 242 24.22 2.17 18.23
C GLU A 242 24.60 0.69 18.04
N THR A 243 23.66 -0.22 17.86
CA THR A 243 23.97 -1.66 17.88
C THR A 243 24.06 -2.36 16.54
N PHE A 244 23.73 -1.69 15.42
CA PHE A 244 23.78 -2.34 14.10
C PHE A 244 25.08 -2.15 13.31
N SER A 245 25.98 -1.27 13.73
CA SER A 245 27.26 -1.01 13.05
C SER A 245 28.43 -1.89 13.54
N LYS A 246 28.22 -2.78 14.51
CA LYS A 246 29.28 -3.64 15.08
C LYS A 246 28.87 -5.13 15.02
N GLY A 247 28.70 -5.65 13.84
CA GLY A 247 28.48 -7.07 13.62
C GLY A 247 29.04 -7.46 12.25
N HIS A 248 30.37 -7.72 12.23
CA HIS A 248 31.07 -8.40 11.13
C HIS A 248 30.65 -9.84 11.04
#